data_009cf9e00ab8ebbc275759c365b2ee2e
#
_entry.id   009cf9e00ab8ebbc275759c365b2ee2e
#
_cell.length_a   1.000
_cell.length_b   1.000
_cell.length_c   1.000
_cell.angle_alpha   90.00
_cell.angle_beta   90.00
_cell.angle_gamma   90.00
#
_symmetry.space_group_name_H-M   'P 1'
#
loop_
_entity.id
_entity.type
_entity.pdbx_description
1 polymer ?
#
loop_
_entity_poly.entity_id
_entity_poly.type
_entity_poly.pdbx_seq_one_letter_code
_entity_poly.pdbx_strand_id
1 'polypeptide(L)'
;MLNLRLMAAAVAAAMTVVAPLSVRAAEKDIVTTAVEAGSFKTLAAALTAGGLVETLQGPGPFTVFAPTDEAFAKLPAGTLDTLLKPENKALLVGILTYHVVPGNVLAADVVKLKAAGTVNGQRVDIAVKDGSVKVDDANVVKTDILCSNGVIHVIDAVILPSTKNIPATADAAGSFKTLLAAAAAAGLVDALSGDGPLTVFAPTDEAFAKLPKGTVESLLKPENKAKLAEILKLHVVSGRVFSTDLLQAKEAKSLQGGVLHATVVDGVAKVNGAGLVATDIDASNGVIHVIDTVLLPAPAKVVSSEPQHHPLVSPAPHHVEHRAVSPTCRSQQRVVHQGSRMRRHRW
;
A
#
# COMPACT_ATOMS: atom_id res chain seq x y z
N MET A 1 0.39 -60.88 70.23
CA MET A 1 -0.49 -59.70 70.51
C MET A 1 0.33 -58.48 70.22
N LEU A 2 0.19 -57.97 69.07
CA LEU A 2 0.99 -56.82 68.69
C LEU A 2 0.04 -55.72 68.05
N ASN A 3 -0.11 -54.62 68.72
CA ASN A 3 -0.99 -53.54 68.33
C ASN A 3 -0.34 -52.71 67.24
N LEU A 4 -0.95 -52.70 66.08
CA LEU A 4 -0.59 -51.83 64.96
C LEU A 4 -1.37 -50.50 65.06
N ARG A 5 -0.70 -49.45 65.47
CA ARG A 5 -1.28 -48.07 65.46
C ARG A 5 -1.08 -47.46 64.10
N LEU A 6 -2.18 -47.17 63.42
CA LEU A 6 -2.26 -46.41 62.16
C LEU A 6 -1.83 -44.98 62.43
N MET A 7 -0.76 -44.52 61.79
CA MET A 7 -0.43 -43.08 61.67
C MET A 7 -1.04 -42.57 60.34
N ALA A 8 -2.09 -41.78 60.44
CA ALA A 8 -2.64 -41.00 59.34
C ALA A 8 -1.82 -39.70 59.17
N ALA A 9 -0.99 -39.63 58.11
CA ALA A 9 -0.32 -38.41 57.73
C ALA A 9 -1.28 -37.56 56.86
N ALA A 10 -1.74 -36.41 57.40
CA ALA A 10 -2.49 -35.43 56.66
C ALA A 10 -1.56 -34.64 55.78
N VAL A 11 -1.64 -34.84 54.44
CA VAL A 11 -0.99 -33.99 53.44
C VAL A 11 -1.90 -32.80 53.20
N ALA A 12 -1.56 -31.64 53.79
CA ALA A 12 -2.19 -30.38 53.46
C ALA A 12 -1.68 -29.91 52.10
N ALA A 13 -2.48 -30.06 51.05
CA ALA A 13 -2.23 -29.51 49.73
C ALA A 13 -2.45 -27.99 49.81
N ALA A 14 -1.38 -27.21 49.84
CA ALA A 14 -1.44 -25.75 49.67
C ALA A 14 -1.81 -25.46 48.19
N MET A 15 -3.09 -25.19 47.93
CA MET A 15 -3.54 -24.59 46.68
C MET A 15 -3.05 -23.14 46.64
N THR A 16 -1.96 -22.90 45.93
CA THR A 16 -1.59 -21.55 45.53
C THR A 16 -2.61 -21.05 44.49
N VAL A 17 -3.51 -20.21 44.95
CA VAL A 17 -4.41 -19.45 44.07
C VAL A 17 -3.52 -18.45 43.32
N VAL A 18 -3.15 -18.81 42.10
CA VAL A 18 -2.60 -17.83 41.14
C VAL A 18 -3.76 -16.94 40.76
N ALA A 19 -3.86 -15.80 41.44
CA ALA A 19 -4.79 -14.76 41.01
C ALA A 19 -4.41 -14.34 39.60
N PRO A 20 -5.36 -14.28 38.64
CA PRO A 20 -5.06 -13.72 37.34
C PRO A 20 -4.60 -12.30 37.55
N LEU A 21 -3.42 -11.95 37.05
CA LEU A 21 -3.01 -10.56 36.89
C LEU A 21 -4.07 -9.90 35.99
N SER A 22 -5.03 -9.25 36.64
CA SER A 22 -5.97 -8.39 35.94
C SER A 22 -5.14 -7.29 35.31
N VAL A 23 -4.88 -7.40 33.99
CA VAL A 23 -4.40 -6.28 33.20
C VAL A 23 -5.49 -5.22 33.34
N ARG A 24 -5.25 -4.24 34.24
CA ARG A 24 -6.16 -3.12 34.43
C ARG A 24 -6.22 -2.40 33.07
N ALA A 25 -7.36 -2.45 32.43
CA ALA A 25 -7.58 -1.68 31.20
C ALA A 25 -7.23 -0.22 31.50
N ALA A 26 -6.45 0.39 30.64
CA ALA A 26 -6.11 1.79 30.78
C ALA A 26 -7.40 2.62 30.73
N GLU A 27 -7.58 3.48 31.72
CA GLU A 27 -8.84 4.24 31.92
C GLU A 27 -8.93 5.48 31.01
N LYS A 28 -7.77 5.94 30.46
CA LYS A 28 -7.65 7.21 29.75
C LYS A 28 -7.23 6.97 28.29
N ASP A 29 -7.79 7.77 27.41
CA ASP A 29 -7.39 7.78 26.00
C ASP A 29 -5.97 8.36 25.82
N ILE A 30 -5.45 8.24 24.60
CA ILE A 30 -4.11 8.69 24.22
C ILE A 30 -3.90 10.17 24.50
N VAL A 31 -4.87 11.03 24.14
CA VAL A 31 -4.75 12.49 24.29
C VAL A 31 -4.73 12.87 25.77
N THR A 32 -5.66 12.33 26.56
CA THR A 32 -5.74 12.58 27.99
C THR A 32 -4.46 12.10 28.71
N THR A 33 -3.97 10.92 28.34
CA THR A 33 -2.74 10.37 28.92
C THR A 33 -1.53 11.25 28.57
N ALA A 34 -1.41 11.73 27.34
CA ALA A 34 -0.32 12.61 26.93
C ALA A 34 -0.37 13.96 27.65
N VAL A 35 -1.54 14.59 27.75
CA VAL A 35 -1.70 15.89 28.44
C VAL A 35 -1.30 15.77 29.92
N GLU A 36 -1.73 14.73 30.60
CA GLU A 36 -1.42 14.52 32.03
C GLU A 36 0.05 14.17 32.29
N ALA A 37 0.74 13.57 31.32
CA ALA A 37 2.17 13.31 31.46
C ALA A 37 3.03 14.58 31.52
N GLY A 38 2.49 15.74 31.13
CA GLY A 38 3.12 17.06 31.30
C GLY A 38 4.29 17.37 30.34
N SER A 39 4.78 16.38 29.59
CA SER A 39 5.92 16.51 28.67
C SER A 39 5.53 16.64 27.21
N PHE A 40 4.24 16.80 26.89
CA PHE A 40 3.69 16.82 25.52
C PHE A 40 2.79 18.04 25.29
N LYS A 41 3.10 19.17 25.92
CA LYS A 41 2.31 20.41 25.78
C LYS A 41 2.30 20.90 24.34
N THR A 42 3.44 20.86 23.69
CA THR A 42 3.60 21.27 22.29
C THR A 42 2.82 20.35 21.36
N LEU A 43 2.87 19.02 21.60
CA LEU A 43 2.08 18.04 20.84
C LEU A 43 0.57 18.29 21.01
N ALA A 44 0.09 18.52 22.23
CA ALA A 44 -1.31 18.81 22.49
C ALA A 44 -1.78 20.09 21.78
N ALA A 45 -0.96 21.14 21.79
CA ALA A 45 -1.24 22.38 21.05
C ALA A 45 -1.30 22.13 19.53
N ALA A 46 -0.35 21.33 19.00
CA ALA A 46 -0.32 20.95 17.58
C ALA A 46 -1.55 20.12 17.18
N LEU A 47 -1.97 19.14 18.01
CA LEU A 47 -3.19 18.35 17.78
C LEU A 47 -4.44 19.22 17.75
N THR A 48 -4.52 20.22 18.65
CA THR A 48 -5.61 21.19 18.70
C THR A 48 -5.64 22.05 17.43
N ALA A 49 -4.50 22.61 17.03
CA ALA A 49 -4.38 23.42 15.82
C ALA A 49 -4.69 22.59 14.54
N GLY A 50 -4.26 21.31 14.51
CA GLY A 50 -4.56 20.37 13.44
C GLY A 50 -6.03 19.93 13.40
N GLY A 51 -6.77 20.03 14.52
CA GLY A 51 -8.14 19.52 14.64
C GLY A 51 -8.21 18.00 14.75
N LEU A 52 -7.17 17.36 15.30
CA LEU A 52 -7.06 15.89 15.39
C LEU A 52 -7.39 15.34 16.79
N VAL A 53 -7.71 16.19 17.75
CA VAL A 53 -8.00 15.79 19.13
C VAL A 53 -9.14 14.77 19.18
N GLU A 54 -10.29 15.09 18.58
CA GLU A 54 -11.47 14.20 18.57
C GLU A 54 -11.18 12.88 17.83
N THR A 55 -10.39 12.94 16.76
CA THR A 55 -10.00 11.75 16.00
C THR A 55 -9.17 10.79 16.86
N LEU A 56 -8.20 11.31 17.62
CA LEU A 56 -7.33 10.52 18.49
C LEU A 56 -7.98 10.13 19.84
N GLN A 57 -9.09 10.77 20.20
CA GLN A 57 -9.96 10.34 21.32
C GLN A 57 -10.98 9.28 20.89
N GLY A 58 -11.17 9.11 19.59
CA GLY A 58 -12.07 8.13 19.00
C GLY A 58 -11.68 6.68 19.26
N PRO A 59 -12.52 5.75 18.77
CA PRO A 59 -12.26 4.32 18.91
C PRO A 59 -11.01 3.92 18.12
N GLY A 60 -9.96 3.51 18.85
CA GLY A 60 -8.74 2.99 18.27
C GLY A 60 -8.91 1.58 17.68
N PRO A 61 -7.90 0.73 17.70
CA PRO A 61 -6.60 1.00 18.36
C PRO A 61 -5.64 1.85 17.52
N PHE A 62 -4.88 2.71 18.22
CA PHE A 62 -3.82 3.52 17.64
C PHE A 62 -2.50 3.29 18.35
N THR A 63 -1.40 3.38 17.61
CA THR A 63 -0.05 3.50 18.16
C THR A 63 0.47 4.89 17.83
N VAL A 64 0.83 5.68 18.83
CA VAL A 64 1.29 7.05 18.67
C VAL A 64 2.76 7.15 19.07
N PHE A 65 3.60 7.57 18.14
CA PHE A 65 4.97 7.98 18.42
C PHE A 65 4.94 9.45 18.87
N ALA A 66 4.96 9.68 20.16
CA ALA A 66 4.77 11.02 20.76
C ALA A 66 6.12 11.71 21.00
N PRO A 67 6.43 12.78 20.25
CA PRO A 67 7.61 13.60 20.51
C PRO A 67 7.42 14.44 21.77
N THR A 68 8.46 14.53 22.62
CA THR A 68 8.45 15.38 23.80
C THR A 68 8.58 16.87 23.45
N ASP A 69 8.36 17.75 24.43
CA ASP A 69 8.59 19.20 24.22
C ASP A 69 10.05 19.49 23.84
N GLU A 70 11.03 18.72 24.37
CA GLU A 70 12.43 18.79 23.99
C GLU A 70 12.67 18.30 22.55
N ALA A 71 11.89 17.33 22.08
CA ALA A 71 11.97 16.87 20.69
C ALA A 71 11.55 17.99 19.72
N PHE A 72 10.50 18.72 20.04
CA PHE A 72 10.08 19.91 19.28
C PHE A 72 11.10 21.04 19.32
N ALA A 73 11.81 21.21 20.46
CA ALA A 73 12.85 22.24 20.59
C ALA A 73 14.09 21.95 19.70
N LYS A 74 14.28 20.69 19.24
CA LYS A 74 15.33 20.35 18.28
C LYS A 74 15.02 20.78 16.84
N LEU A 75 13.77 21.14 16.53
CA LEU A 75 13.42 21.66 15.22
C LEU A 75 14.12 23.01 14.95
N PRO A 76 14.44 23.32 13.69
CA PRO A 76 14.98 24.64 13.33
C PRO A 76 14.09 25.78 13.86
N ALA A 77 14.72 26.84 14.33
CA ALA A 77 14.01 27.99 14.90
C ALA A 77 12.92 28.52 13.94
N GLY A 78 11.72 28.79 14.46
CA GLY A 78 10.57 29.26 13.68
C GLY A 78 9.81 28.20 12.89
N THR A 79 10.31 26.95 12.84
CA THR A 79 9.59 25.85 12.15
C THR A 79 8.25 25.57 12.83
N LEU A 80 8.23 25.45 14.16
CA LEU A 80 7.02 25.18 14.93
C LEU A 80 5.99 26.31 14.74
N ASP A 81 6.43 27.57 14.85
CA ASP A 81 5.56 28.74 14.63
C ASP A 81 4.97 28.77 13.23
N THR A 82 5.77 28.34 12.24
CA THR A 82 5.31 28.23 10.86
C THR A 82 4.28 27.12 10.68
N LEU A 83 4.50 25.96 11.30
CA LEU A 83 3.58 24.81 11.24
C LEU A 83 2.23 25.09 11.93
N LEU A 84 2.22 25.90 12.98
CA LEU A 84 1.00 26.25 13.71
C LEU A 84 0.14 27.34 13.02
N LYS A 85 0.64 27.96 11.94
CA LYS A 85 -0.15 28.93 11.16
C LYS A 85 -1.29 28.25 10.41
N PRO A 86 -2.47 28.88 10.31
CA PRO A 86 -3.63 28.32 9.62
C PRO A 86 -3.37 27.91 8.16
N GLU A 87 -2.53 28.68 7.45
CA GLU A 87 -2.15 28.36 6.06
C GLU A 87 -1.36 27.07 5.92
N ASN A 88 -0.70 26.61 6.99
CA ASN A 88 0.10 25.39 7.02
C ASN A 88 -0.62 24.20 7.70
N LYS A 89 -1.92 24.35 7.97
CA LYS A 89 -2.71 23.31 8.64
C LYS A 89 -2.61 21.95 7.96
N ALA A 90 -2.65 21.90 6.63
CA ALA A 90 -2.53 20.64 5.88
C ALA A 90 -1.18 19.96 6.11
N LEU A 91 -0.08 20.72 6.15
CA LEU A 91 1.25 20.22 6.45
C LEU A 91 1.34 19.71 7.90
N LEU A 92 0.80 20.46 8.86
CA LEU A 92 0.73 20.06 10.27
C LEU A 92 -0.05 18.76 10.43
N VAL A 93 -1.22 18.65 9.82
CA VAL A 93 -2.03 17.41 9.84
C VAL A 93 -1.25 16.24 9.22
N GLY A 94 -0.54 16.48 8.11
CA GLY A 94 0.32 15.47 7.48
C GLY A 94 1.42 14.97 8.42
N ILE A 95 2.08 15.86 9.15
CA ILE A 95 3.10 15.50 10.15
C ILE A 95 2.47 14.73 11.32
N LEU A 96 1.37 15.23 11.88
CA LEU A 96 0.71 14.59 13.03
C LEU A 96 0.18 13.19 12.69
N THR A 97 -0.41 13.02 11.51
CA THR A 97 -0.88 11.69 11.04
C THR A 97 0.27 10.75 10.69
N TYR A 98 1.44 11.27 10.38
CA TYR A 98 2.67 10.48 10.19
C TYR A 98 3.18 9.89 11.51
N HIS A 99 2.90 10.51 12.65
CA HIS A 99 3.23 9.99 13.98
C HIS A 99 2.24 8.92 14.48
N VAL A 100 1.18 8.62 13.73
CA VAL A 100 0.13 7.68 14.14
C VAL A 100 0.12 6.46 13.24
N VAL A 101 0.25 5.29 13.83
CA VAL A 101 0.12 3.99 13.17
C VAL A 101 -1.20 3.38 13.57
N PRO A 102 -2.03 2.91 12.64
CA PRO A 102 -3.25 2.17 12.97
C PRO A 102 -2.89 0.82 13.60
N GLY A 103 -3.63 0.44 14.63
CA GLY A 103 -3.37 -0.78 15.37
C GLY A 103 -2.66 -0.54 16.71
N ASN A 104 -2.65 -1.57 17.54
CA ASN A 104 -1.95 -1.58 18.82
C ASN A 104 -0.62 -2.35 18.67
N VAL A 105 0.46 -1.63 18.42
CA VAL A 105 1.80 -2.20 18.20
C VAL A 105 2.63 -1.98 19.45
N LEU A 106 2.80 -3.01 20.25
CA LEU A 106 3.65 -2.97 21.45
C LEU A 106 5.13 -3.03 21.10
N ALA A 107 6.00 -2.62 22.02
CA ALA A 107 7.46 -2.64 21.82
C ALA A 107 7.97 -4.03 21.39
N ALA A 108 7.42 -5.10 21.95
CA ALA A 108 7.75 -6.47 21.58
C ALA A 108 7.44 -6.82 20.11
N ASP A 109 6.50 -6.12 19.50
CA ASP A 109 6.13 -6.29 18.08
C ASP A 109 6.85 -5.26 17.21
N VAL A 110 7.01 -4.02 17.68
CA VAL A 110 7.81 -2.97 16.99
C VAL A 110 9.20 -3.49 16.62
N VAL A 111 9.90 -4.17 17.54
CA VAL A 111 11.25 -4.69 17.30
C VAL A 111 11.32 -5.79 16.23
N LYS A 112 10.19 -6.38 15.84
CA LYS A 112 10.11 -7.40 14.78
C LYS A 112 9.82 -6.78 13.40
N LEU A 113 9.34 -5.54 13.39
CA LEU A 113 9.02 -4.81 12.17
C LEU A 113 10.26 -4.07 11.65
N LYS A 114 10.37 -3.96 10.36
CA LYS A 114 11.34 -3.10 9.68
C LYS A 114 10.75 -1.73 9.34
N ALA A 115 9.44 -1.67 9.23
CA ALA A 115 8.70 -0.46 8.96
C ALA A 115 7.22 -0.62 9.36
N ALA A 116 6.52 0.48 9.57
CA ALA A 116 5.08 0.50 9.87
C ALA A 116 4.37 1.57 9.04
N GLY A 117 3.22 1.21 8.46
CA GLY A 117 2.38 2.16 7.72
C GLY A 117 1.68 3.12 8.67
N THR A 118 1.73 4.41 8.39
CA THR A 118 1.11 5.46 9.20
C THR A 118 -0.25 5.88 8.63
N VAL A 119 -1.03 6.58 9.43
CA VAL A 119 -2.31 7.17 8.99
C VAL A 119 -2.11 8.20 7.87
N ASN A 120 -0.93 8.83 7.77
CA ASN A 120 -0.54 9.67 6.65
C ASN A 120 -0.45 8.91 5.31
N GLY A 121 -0.30 7.57 5.37
CA GLY A 121 -0.12 6.70 4.20
C GLY A 121 1.34 6.44 3.83
N GLN A 122 2.31 7.18 4.37
CA GLN A 122 3.75 6.86 4.27
C GLN A 122 4.13 5.85 5.37
N ARG A 123 5.32 5.31 5.30
CA ARG A 123 5.84 4.37 6.31
C ARG A 123 6.90 5.05 7.15
N VAL A 124 6.94 4.69 8.43
CA VAL A 124 8.08 4.96 9.29
C VAL A 124 9.00 3.75 9.26
N ASP A 125 10.30 3.98 9.14
CA ASP A 125 11.31 2.95 9.22
C ASP A 125 11.62 2.61 10.68
N ILE A 126 11.75 1.33 10.98
CA ILE A 126 12.04 0.83 12.32
C ILE A 126 13.39 0.11 12.32
N ALA A 127 14.32 0.61 13.09
CA ALA A 127 15.62 0.01 13.26
C ALA A 127 15.88 -0.32 14.73
N VAL A 128 16.40 -1.51 15.00
CA VAL A 128 16.85 -1.91 16.32
C VAL A 128 18.36 -1.97 16.30
N LYS A 129 19.01 -1.12 17.09
CA LYS A 129 20.46 -1.06 17.18
C LYS A 129 20.87 -0.98 18.65
N ASP A 130 21.76 -1.87 19.07
CA ASP A 130 22.33 -1.90 20.43
C ASP A 130 21.27 -1.90 21.55
N GLY A 131 20.14 -2.59 21.32
CA GLY A 131 19.01 -2.66 22.24
C GLY A 131 18.11 -1.41 22.27
N SER A 132 18.43 -0.39 21.48
CA SER A 132 17.61 0.80 21.29
C SER A 132 16.77 0.70 20.02
N VAL A 133 15.52 1.14 20.10
CA VAL A 133 14.62 1.24 18.95
C VAL A 133 14.68 2.65 18.37
N LYS A 134 14.87 2.73 17.07
CA LYS A 134 14.74 3.96 16.29
C LYS A 134 13.53 3.88 15.39
N VAL A 135 12.83 5.00 15.26
CA VAL A 135 11.77 5.21 14.28
C VAL A 135 12.18 6.39 13.41
N ASP A 136 12.51 6.11 12.16
CA ASP A 136 13.23 7.02 11.28
C ASP A 136 14.52 7.50 11.95
N ASP A 137 14.68 8.83 12.16
CA ASP A 137 15.83 9.42 12.83
C ASP A 137 15.63 9.58 14.36
N ALA A 138 14.45 9.31 14.90
CA ALA A 138 14.11 9.47 16.31
C ALA A 138 14.42 8.22 17.13
N ASN A 139 14.97 8.39 18.34
CA ASN A 139 15.09 7.30 19.28
C ASN A 139 13.82 7.16 20.14
N VAL A 140 13.39 5.93 20.35
CA VAL A 140 12.31 5.64 21.29
C VAL A 140 12.88 5.62 22.70
N VAL A 141 12.48 6.60 23.51
CA VAL A 141 12.99 6.78 24.88
C VAL A 141 12.12 6.12 25.96
N LYS A 142 10.84 5.90 25.66
CA LYS A 142 9.90 5.16 26.51
C LYS A 142 8.86 4.45 25.66
N THR A 143 8.57 3.21 26.01
CA THR A 143 7.64 2.35 25.28
C THR A 143 6.43 1.99 26.12
N ASP A 144 5.36 1.50 25.45
CA ASP A 144 4.22 0.80 26.05
C ASP A 144 3.48 1.60 27.13
N ILE A 145 3.26 2.91 26.90
CA ILE A 145 2.30 3.65 27.71
C ILE A 145 0.91 3.28 27.21
N LEU A 146 0.26 2.38 27.94
CA LEU A 146 -1.06 1.85 27.57
C LEU A 146 -2.16 2.89 27.80
N CYS A 147 -3.04 3.03 26.80
CA CYS A 147 -4.21 3.88 26.81
C CYS A 147 -5.46 3.06 26.47
N SER A 148 -6.65 3.59 26.80
CA SER A 148 -7.91 2.89 26.53
C SER A 148 -8.16 2.62 25.04
N ASN A 149 -7.61 3.47 24.16
CA ASN A 149 -7.77 3.39 22.71
C ASN A 149 -6.44 3.20 21.96
N GLY A 150 -5.37 2.76 22.65
CA GLY A 150 -4.09 2.47 21.98
C GLY A 150 -2.88 2.50 22.89
N VAL A 151 -1.71 2.76 22.28
CA VAL A 151 -0.42 2.82 22.98
C VAL A 151 0.39 4.03 22.53
N ILE A 152 1.16 4.60 23.46
CA ILE A 152 2.08 5.70 23.19
C ILE A 152 3.52 5.18 23.33
N HIS A 153 4.36 5.47 22.33
CA HIS A 153 5.81 5.38 22.39
C HIS A 153 6.40 6.77 22.35
N VAL A 154 7.21 7.11 23.32
CA VAL A 154 7.82 8.45 23.44
C VAL A 154 9.09 8.49 22.60
N ILE A 155 9.22 9.51 21.76
CA ILE A 155 10.40 9.72 20.90
C ILE A 155 11.09 11.05 21.20
N ASP A 156 12.41 11.09 20.99
CA ASP A 156 13.28 12.20 21.30
C ASP A 156 13.46 13.22 20.16
N ALA A 157 12.84 12.97 19.00
CA ALA A 157 12.84 13.88 17.85
C ALA A 157 11.48 13.79 17.12
N VAL A 158 11.10 14.86 16.42
CA VAL A 158 9.92 14.88 15.55
C VAL A 158 10.26 14.18 14.24
N ILE A 159 9.52 13.16 13.86
CA ILE A 159 9.64 12.50 12.57
C ILE A 159 8.87 13.26 11.50
N LEU A 160 9.43 13.38 10.31
CA LEU A 160 8.85 14.17 9.24
C LEU A 160 8.57 13.30 8.01
N PRO A 161 7.35 13.35 7.47
CA PRO A 161 7.04 12.66 6.24
C PRO A 161 7.84 13.24 5.07
N SER A 162 8.09 12.43 4.03
CA SER A 162 8.67 12.93 2.79
C SER A 162 7.74 13.99 2.16
N THR A 163 8.31 15.15 1.88
CA THR A 163 7.59 16.27 1.23
C THR A 163 7.82 16.34 -0.27
N LYS A 164 8.84 15.61 -0.77
CA LYS A 164 9.17 15.54 -2.19
C LYS A 164 8.23 14.55 -2.88
N ASN A 165 7.65 14.95 -4.02
CA ASN A 165 6.89 14.04 -4.87
C ASN A 165 7.82 13.05 -5.60
N ILE A 166 7.23 12.07 -6.29
CA ILE A 166 7.96 11.00 -6.98
C ILE A 166 9.04 11.57 -7.92
N PRO A 167 8.77 12.51 -8.85
CA PRO A 167 9.82 13.06 -9.71
C PRO A 167 10.92 13.78 -8.93
N ALA A 168 10.59 14.57 -7.92
CA ALA A 168 11.59 15.29 -7.11
C ALA A 168 12.42 14.36 -6.23
N THR A 169 11.84 13.26 -5.76
CA THR A 169 12.56 12.21 -5.02
C THR A 169 13.53 11.47 -5.95
N ALA A 170 13.08 11.12 -7.16
CA ALA A 170 13.92 10.47 -8.17
C ALA A 170 15.08 11.38 -8.62
N ASP A 171 14.81 12.68 -8.83
CA ASP A 171 15.85 13.66 -9.19
C ASP A 171 16.91 13.81 -8.08
N ALA A 172 16.46 13.90 -6.83
CA ALA A 172 17.36 13.99 -5.69
C ALA A 172 18.26 12.76 -5.50
N ALA A 173 17.80 11.57 -5.93
CA ALA A 173 18.58 10.34 -5.88
C ALA A 173 19.69 10.28 -6.97
N GLY A 174 19.59 11.08 -8.04
CA GLY A 174 20.62 11.28 -9.06
C GLY A 174 20.85 10.12 -10.04
N SER A 175 20.17 8.98 -9.85
CA SER A 175 20.35 7.74 -10.64
C SER A 175 19.24 7.49 -11.67
N PHE A 176 18.35 8.47 -11.91
CA PHE A 176 17.15 8.32 -12.73
C PHE A 176 17.03 9.41 -13.83
N LYS A 177 18.14 9.95 -14.27
CA LYS A 177 18.15 11.02 -15.29
C LYS A 177 17.45 10.60 -16.58
N THR A 178 17.73 9.39 -17.04
CA THR A 178 17.10 8.83 -18.26
C THR A 178 15.60 8.63 -18.09
N LEU A 179 15.17 8.15 -16.90
CA LEU A 179 13.74 7.98 -16.59
C LEU A 179 13.01 9.34 -16.58
N LEU A 180 13.58 10.35 -15.92
CA LEU A 180 13.00 11.69 -15.87
C LEU A 180 12.93 12.34 -17.25
N ALA A 181 13.98 12.19 -18.07
CA ALA A 181 13.97 12.65 -19.45
C ALA A 181 12.89 11.94 -20.29
N ALA A 182 12.72 10.63 -20.09
CA ALA A 182 11.68 9.85 -20.75
C ALA A 182 10.27 10.28 -20.30
N ALA A 183 10.07 10.52 -19.01
CA ALA A 183 8.80 11.01 -18.47
C ALA A 183 8.45 12.41 -19.02
N ALA A 184 9.43 13.30 -19.17
CA ALA A 184 9.26 14.61 -19.77
C ALA A 184 8.91 14.50 -21.27
N ALA A 185 9.62 13.68 -22.04
CA ALA A 185 9.35 13.44 -23.45
C ALA A 185 7.95 12.84 -23.69
N ALA A 186 7.52 11.93 -22.80
CA ALA A 186 6.19 11.36 -22.84
C ALA A 186 5.08 12.31 -22.39
N GLY A 187 5.41 13.43 -21.69
CA GLY A 187 4.45 14.35 -21.09
C GLY A 187 3.74 13.75 -19.86
N LEU A 188 4.43 12.93 -19.08
CA LEU A 188 3.89 12.25 -17.91
C LEU A 188 4.36 12.86 -16.58
N VAL A 189 5.19 13.90 -16.61
CA VAL A 189 5.72 14.51 -15.39
C VAL A 189 4.61 15.04 -14.50
N ASP A 190 3.62 15.73 -15.08
CA ASP A 190 2.47 16.26 -14.33
C ASP A 190 1.63 15.13 -13.70
N ALA A 191 1.42 14.04 -14.44
CA ALA A 191 0.71 12.87 -13.93
C ALA A 191 1.45 12.19 -12.76
N LEU A 192 2.79 12.13 -12.83
CA LEU A 192 3.63 11.59 -11.77
C LEU A 192 3.81 12.55 -10.59
N SER A 193 3.54 13.83 -10.78
CA SER A 193 3.58 14.88 -9.76
C SER A 193 2.23 15.11 -9.09
N GLY A 194 1.15 14.57 -9.64
CA GLY A 194 -0.21 14.71 -9.13
C GLY A 194 -0.40 14.10 -7.73
N ASP A 195 -1.62 14.22 -7.21
CA ASP A 195 -1.93 13.91 -5.79
C ASP A 195 -1.75 12.43 -5.39
N GLY A 196 -1.62 11.53 -6.34
CA GLY A 196 -1.40 10.11 -6.06
C GLY A 196 -2.57 9.42 -5.34
N PRO A 197 -2.35 8.36 -4.57
CA PRO A 197 -1.07 7.66 -4.40
C PRO A 197 -0.67 6.82 -5.62
N LEU A 198 0.62 6.79 -5.92
CA LEU A 198 1.20 6.01 -7.01
C LEU A 198 2.37 5.15 -6.51
N THR A 199 2.59 4.02 -7.14
CA THR A 199 3.80 3.21 -6.98
C THR A 199 4.55 3.18 -8.30
N VAL A 200 5.82 3.60 -8.29
CA VAL A 200 6.65 3.65 -9.49
C VAL A 200 7.80 2.66 -9.38
N PHE A 201 7.88 1.76 -10.33
CA PHE A 201 9.04 0.89 -10.53
C PHE A 201 10.05 1.65 -11.38
N ALA A 202 11.03 2.30 -10.74
CA ALA A 202 11.98 3.20 -11.37
C ALA A 202 13.24 2.47 -11.85
N PRO A 203 13.45 2.29 -13.16
CA PRO A 203 14.69 1.75 -13.68
C PRO A 203 15.82 2.77 -13.53
N THR A 204 16.99 2.32 -13.09
CA THR A 204 18.19 3.15 -13.00
C THR A 204 18.73 3.49 -14.40
N ASP A 205 19.64 4.47 -14.47
CA ASP A 205 20.34 4.79 -15.74
C ASP A 205 21.11 3.58 -16.27
N GLU A 206 21.65 2.72 -15.38
CA GLU A 206 22.27 1.45 -15.76
C GLU A 206 21.26 0.43 -16.32
N ALA A 207 20.01 0.43 -15.81
CA ALA A 207 18.96 -0.43 -16.36
C ALA A 207 18.62 -0.05 -17.81
N PHE A 208 18.60 1.24 -18.11
CA PHE A 208 18.46 1.73 -19.49
C PHE A 208 19.66 1.39 -20.35
N ALA A 209 20.87 1.42 -19.82
CA ALA A 209 22.09 1.04 -20.56
C ALA A 209 22.12 -0.44 -20.97
N LYS A 210 21.37 -1.31 -20.31
CA LYS A 210 21.19 -2.73 -20.70
C LYS A 210 20.33 -2.91 -21.95
N LEU A 211 19.56 -1.89 -22.35
CA LEU A 211 18.77 -1.97 -23.57
C LEU A 211 19.67 -1.96 -24.82
N PRO A 212 19.23 -2.56 -25.95
CA PRO A 212 19.97 -2.49 -27.21
C PRO A 212 20.31 -1.05 -27.59
N LYS A 213 21.52 -0.83 -28.10
CA LYS A 213 21.98 0.50 -28.55
C LYS A 213 20.98 1.15 -29.50
N GLY A 214 20.69 2.43 -29.25
CA GLY A 214 19.73 3.20 -30.05
C GLY A 214 18.27 3.04 -29.65
N THR A 215 17.93 2.09 -28.75
CA THR A 215 16.53 1.90 -28.29
C THR A 215 16.03 3.12 -27.53
N VAL A 216 16.80 3.61 -26.57
CA VAL A 216 16.42 4.79 -25.75
C VAL A 216 16.28 6.02 -26.64
N GLU A 217 17.26 6.28 -27.52
CA GLU A 217 17.23 7.41 -28.46
C GLU A 217 16.02 7.32 -29.41
N SER A 218 15.70 6.10 -29.88
CA SER A 218 14.51 5.88 -30.69
C SER A 218 13.22 6.15 -29.93
N LEU A 219 13.11 5.69 -28.65
CA LEU A 219 11.92 5.91 -27.84
C LEU A 219 11.71 7.38 -27.48
N LEU A 220 12.77 8.16 -27.35
CA LEU A 220 12.70 9.59 -27.05
C LEU A 220 12.27 10.46 -28.24
N LYS A 221 12.22 9.90 -29.46
CA LYS A 221 11.76 10.64 -30.64
C LYS A 221 10.27 10.94 -30.55
N PRO A 222 9.82 12.11 -31.06
CA PRO A 222 8.41 12.52 -31.00
C PRO A 222 7.44 11.51 -31.62
N GLU A 223 7.84 10.81 -32.69
CA GLU A 223 7.03 9.78 -33.35
C GLU A 223 6.77 8.55 -32.45
N ASN A 224 7.62 8.30 -31.45
CA ASN A 224 7.50 7.18 -30.53
C ASN A 224 6.91 7.57 -29.17
N LYS A 225 6.43 8.82 -29.01
CA LYS A 225 5.88 9.33 -27.75
C LYS A 225 4.78 8.44 -27.16
N ALA A 226 3.86 7.95 -27.98
CA ALA A 226 2.78 7.07 -27.52
C ALA A 226 3.33 5.74 -26.96
N LYS A 227 4.28 5.13 -27.66
CA LYS A 227 4.93 3.88 -27.21
C LYS A 227 5.74 4.08 -25.95
N LEU A 228 6.45 5.21 -25.83
CA LEU A 228 7.17 5.58 -24.61
C LEU A 228 6.21 5.74 -23.42
N ALA A 229 5.08 6.43 -23.64
CA ALA A 229 4.06 6.60 -22.61
C ALA A 229 3.45 5.27 -22.16
N GLU A 230 3.21 4.32 -23.06
CA GLU A 230 2.75 2.97 -22.70
C GLU A 230 3.79 2.21 -21.86
N ILE A 231 5.07 2.26 -22.24
CA ILE A 231 6.15 1.65 -21.45
C ILE A 231 6.21 2.28 -20.06
N LEU A 232 6.19 3.62 -19.95
CA LEU A 232 6.23 4.29 -18.65
C LEU A 232 5.00 4.00 -17.80
N LYS A 233 3.79 3.92 -18.37
CA LYS A 233 2.58 3.52 -17.67
C LYS A 233 2.63 2.07 -17.18
N LEU A 234 3.39 1.19 -17.83
CA LEU A 234 3.62 -0.17 -17.34
C LEU A 234 4.43 -0.16 -16.04
N HIS A 235 5.31 0.82 -15.84
CA HIS A 235 6.11 0.99 -14.63
C HIS A 235 5.35 1.64 -13.48
N VAL A 236 4.11 2.06 -13.68
CA VAL A 236 3.33 2.78 -12.67
C VAL A 236 2.09 1.97 -12.29
N VAL A 237 1.88 1.83 -10.98
CA VAL A 237 0.72 1.18 -10.36
C VAL A 237 -0.03 2.22 -9.56
N SER A 238 -1.36 2.17 -9.57
CA SER A 238 -2.20 3.01 -8.71
C SER A 238 -2.16 2.50 -7.27
N GLY A 239 -2.09 3.41 -6.32
CA GLY A 239 -1.99 3.09 -4.89
C GLY A 239 -0.55 3.08 -4.38
N ARG A 240 -0.38 3.08 -3.05
CA ARG A 240 0.88 2.78 -2.38
C ARG A 240 0.97 1.28 -2.20
N VAL A 241 1.82 0.62 -2.96
CA VAL A 241 2.08 -0.82 -2.86
C VAL A 241 3.51 -0.98 -2.36
N PHE A 242 3.65 -1.32 -1.10
CA PHE A 242 4.95 -1.59 -0.51
C PHE A 242 5.48 -2.98 -0.92
N SER A 243 6.78 -3.18 -0.77
CA SER A 243 7.44 -4.44 -1.16
C SER A 243 6.84 -5.67 -0.48
N THR A 244 6.45 -5.55 0.79
CA THR A 244 5.78 -6.60 1.56
C THR A 244 4.42 -6.95 0.97
N ASP A 245 3.63 -5.94 0.62
CA ASP A 245 2.29 -6.12 0.07
C ASP A 245 2.35 -6.69 -1.34
N LEU A 246 3.32 -6.19 -2.13
CA LEU A 246 3.59 -6.67 -3.49
C LEU A 246 3.97 -8.17 -3.49
N LEU A 247 4.83 -8.58 -2.56
CA LEU A 247 5.27 -9.98 -2.45
C LEU A 247 4.16 -10.91 -1.91
N GLN A 248 3.25 -10.39 -1.08
CA GLN A 248 2.09 -11.14 -0.62
C GLN A 248 1.03 -11.29 -1.72
N ALA A 249 0.72 -10.19 -2.42
CA ALA A 249 -0.25 -10.19 -3.51
C ALA A 249 0.25 -10.93 -4.75
N LYS A 250 1.59 -11.01 -4.94
CA LYS A 250 2.29 -11.60 -6.10
C LYS A 250 2.00 -10.93 -7.44
N GLU A 251 1.03 -10.04 -7.49
CA GLU A 251 0.58 -9.35 -8.70
C GLU A 251 0.20 -7.90 -8.40
N ALA A 252 0.47 -7.00 -9.34
CA ALA A 252 0.00 -5.63 -9.31
C ALA A 252 -0.45 -5.21 -10.71
N LYS A 253 -1.54 -4.43 -10.80
CA LYS A 253 -2.03 -3.93 -12.10
C LYS A 253 -1.43 -2.56 -12.40
N SER A 254 -0.73 -2.46 -13.52
CA SER A 254 -0.14 -1.21 -13.97
C SER A 254 -1.18 -0.25 -14.57
N LEU A 255 -0.86 1.04 -14.65
CA LEU A 255 -1.69 2.04 -15.33
C LEU A 255 -1.83 1.80 -16.83
N GLN A 256 -0.92 1.04 -17.43
CA GLN A 256 -1.03 0.59 -18.82
C GLN A 256 -2.09 -0.51 -18.98
N GLY A 257 -2.48 -1.18 -17.88
CA GLY A 257 -3.42 -2.30 -17.85
C GLY A 257 -2.75 -3.68 -17.80
N GLY A 258 -1.44 -3.77 -18.00
CA GLY A 258 -0.65 -4.99 -17.85
C GLY A 258 -0.52 -5.41 -16.38
N VAL A 259 -0.38 -6.71 -16.15
CA VAL A 259 -0.13 -7.27 -14.82
C VAL A 259 1.38 -7.39 -14.60
N LEU A 260 1.82 -6.91 -13.46
CA LEU A 260 3.19 -7.06 -12.96
C LEU A 260 3.21 -8.22 -11.97
N HIS A 261 4.03 -9.23 -12.24
CA HIS A 261 4.18 -10.39 -11.36
C HIS A 261 5.40 -10.23 -10.46
N ALA A 262 5.17 -10.29 -9.14
CA ALA A 262 6.23 -10.28 -8.15
C ALA A 262 6.64 -11.72 -7.79
N THR A 263 7.93 -11.97 -7.82
CA THR A 263 8.54 -13.26 -7.50
C THR A 263 9.77 -13.07 -6.64
N VAL A 264 10.15 -14.10 -5.90
CA VAL A 264 11.45 -14.13 -5.18
C VAL A 264 12.27 -15.25 -5.80
N VAL A 265 13.44 -14.88 -6.34
CA VAL A 265 14.38 -15.83 -6.96
C VAL A 265 15.74 -15.64 -6.29
N ASP A 266 16.29 -16.69 -5.72
CA ASP A 266 17.58 -16.66 -5.00
C ASP A 266 17.65 -15.60 -3.89
N GLY A 267 16.53 -15.38 -3.21
CA GLY A 267 16.41 -14.36 -2.15
C GLY A 267 16.26 -12.92 -2.64
N VAL A 268 16.26 -12.69 -3.94
CA VAL A 268 16.05 -11.38 -4.56
C VAL A 268 14.61 -11.25 -5.03
N ALA A 269 13.94 -10.20 -4.60
CA ALA A 269 12.61 -9.87 -5.11
C ALA A 269 12.71 -9.33 -6.55
N LYS A 270 11.85 -9.82 -7.43
CA LYS A 270 11.80 -9.44 -8.84
C LYS A 270 10.38 -9.10 -9.27
N VAL A 271 10.24 -8.17 -10.20
CA VAL A 271 8.98 -7.81 -10.84
C VAL A 271 9.12 -8.01 -12.34
N ASN A 272 8.33 -8.93 -12.91
CA ASN A 272 8.45 -9.36 -14.32
C ASN A 272 9.90 -9.69 -14.74
N GLY A 273 10.69 -10.26 -13.80
CA GLY A 273 12.09 -10.61 -14.03
C GLY A 273 13.09 -9.50 -13.75
N ALA A 274 12.68 -8.24 -13.61
CA ALA A 274 13.55 -7.14 -13.16
C ALA A 274 13.81 -7.26 -11.64
N GLY A 275 15.07 -7.22 -11.23
CA GLY A 275 15.49 -7.25 -9.85
C GLY A 275 15.15 -5.95 -9.13
N LEU A 276 14.58 -6.05 -7.92
CA LEU A 276 14.39 -4.91 -7.02
C LEU A 276 15.71 -4.62 -6.30
N VAL A 277 16.33 -3.49 -6.62
CA VAL A 277 17.61 -3.04 -6.05
C VAL A 277 17.41 -2.31 -4.75
N ALA A 278 16.42 -1.43 -4.71
CA ALA A 278 15.96 -0.74 -3.51
C ALA A 278 14.44 -0.67 -3.52
N THR A 279 13.84 -0.75 -2.36
CA THR A 279 12.38 -0.78 -2.23
C THR A 279 11.91 0.26 -1.24
N ASP A 280 10.64 0.59 -1.33
CA ASP A 280 9.91 1.34 -0.32
C ASP A 280 10.48 2.76 -0.07
N ILE A 281 10.96 3.43 -1.14
CA ILE A 281 11.38 4.82 -1.05
C ILE A 281 10.13 5.70 -1.07
N ASP A 282 9.83 6.30 0.08
CA ASP A 282 8.64 7.14 0.24
C ASP A 282 8.77 8.49 -0.47
N ALA A 283 7.70 8.85 -1.15
CA ALA A 283 7.46 10.17 -1.71
C ALA A 283 6.13 10.72 -1.19
N SER A 284 5.93 12.04 -1.22
CA SER A 284 4.68 12.65 -0.72
C SER A 284 3.43 12.09 -1.39
N ASN A 285 3.52 11.77 -2.68
CA ASN A 285 2.42 11.26 -3.50
C ASN A 285 2.58 9.78 -3.91
N GLY A 286 3.46 9.00 -3.28
CA GLY A 286 3.59 7.58 -3.62
C GLY A 286 4.83 6.91 -3.07
N VAL A 287 5.19 5.79 -3.69
CA VAL A 287 6.35 4.96 -3.34
C VAL A 287 7.15 4.65 -4.61
N ILE A 288 8.47 4.61 -4.47
CA ILE A 288 9.38 4.25 -5.55
C ILE A 288 10.08 2.94 -5.21
N HIS A 289 10.05 1.99 -6.14
CA HIS A 289 10.88 0.78 -6.12
C HIS A 289 11.90 0.87 -7.24
N VAL A 290 13.15 0.74 -6.90
CA VAL A 290 14.26 0.80 -7.85
C VAL A 290 14.46 -0.57 -8.49
N ILE A 291 14.48 -0.60 -9.82
CA ILE A 291 14.68 -1.83 -10.59
C ILE A 291 15.92 -1.75 -11.49
N ASP A 292 16.56 -2.91 -11.66
CA ASP A 292 17.80 -3.06 -12.43
C ASP A 292 17.59 -3.29 -13.94
N THR A 293 16.33 -3.37 -14.38
CA THR A 293 15.95 -3.67 -15.75
C THR A 293 14.65 -2.96 -16.12
N VAL A 294 14.56 -2.41 -17.32
CA VAL A 294 13.35 -1.73 -17.81
C VAL A 294 12.26 -2.77 -18.12
N LEU A 295 11.05 -2.54 -17.59
CA LEU A 295 9.89 -3.38 -17.89
C LEU A 295 9.40 -3.08 -19.32
N LEU A 296 9.36 -4.09 -20.16
CA LEU A 296 8.82 -3.98 -21.50
C LEU A 296 7.47 -4.70 -21.57
N PRO A 297 6.48 -4.15 -22.28
CA PRO A 297 5.23 -4.86 -22.50
C PRO A 297 5.53 -6.17 -23.22
N ALA A 298 4.91 -7.27 -22.78
CA ALA A 298 5.00 -8.54 -23.50
C ALA A 298 4.58 -8.29 -24.96
N PRO A 299 5.30 -8.86 -25.95
CA PRO A 299 4.86 -8.76 -27.33
C PRO A 299 3.41 -9.24 -27.38
N ALA A 300 2.53 -8.42 -27.96
CA ALA A 300 1.14 -8.80 -28.14
C ALA A 300 1.16 -10.19 -28.78
N LYS A 301 0.55 -11.18 -28.10
CA LYS A 301 0.27 -12.45 -28.74
C LYS A 301 -0.56 -12.10 -29.96
N VAL A 302 0.06 -12.13 -31.14
CA VAL A 302 -0.67 -12.11 -32.37
C VAL A 302 -1.54 -13.35 -32.28
N VAL A 303 -2.81 -13.17 -31.98
CA VAL A 303 -3.80 -14.21 -32.19
C VAL A 303 -3.79 -14.36 -33.71
N SER A 304 -2.95 -15.24 -34.18
CA SER A 304 -3.08 -15.75 -35.56
C SER A 304 -4.47 -16.33 -35.59
N SER A 305 -5.40 -15.56 -36.15
CA SER A 305 -6.63 -16.10 -36.67
C SER A 305 -6.20 -17.00 -37.82
N GLU A 306 -5.91 -18.24 -37.48
CA GLU A 306 -5.83 -19.31 -38.47
C GLU A 306 -7.14 -19.27 -39.23
N PRO A 307 -7.13 -19.04 -40.56
CA PRO A 307 -8.37 -19.15 -41.33
C PRO A 307 -8.83 -20.60 -41.17
N GLN A 308 -9.93 -20.80 -40.47
CA GLN A 308 -10.60 -22.09 -40.39
C GLN A 308 -10.92 -22.50 -41.84
N HIS A 309 -10.09 -23.36 -42.41
CA HIS A 309 -10.38 -24.09 -43.61
C HIS A 309 -11.58 -24.96 -43.32
N HIS A 310 -12.77 -24.45 -43.61
CA HIS A 310 -13.94 -25.30 -43.77
C HIS A 310 -13.62 -26.27 -44.89
N PRO A 311 -13.58 -27.59 -44.65
CA PRO A 311 -13.54 -28.54 -45.73
C PRO A 311 -14.83 -28.37 -46.53
N LEU A 312 -14.65 -28.01 -47.80
CA LEU A 312 -15.69 -28.07 -48.81
C LEU A 312 -16.29 -29.49 -48.83
N VAL A 313 -17.46 -29.64 -48.26
CA VAL A 313 -18.27 -30.85 -48.40
C VAL A 313 -18.72 -30.89 -49.86
N SER A 314 -18.12 -31.77 -50.65
CA SER A 314 -18.57 -32.12 -51.98
C SER A 314 -20.03 -32.66 -51.89
N PRO A 315 -20.92 -32.21 -52.76
CA PRO A 315 -22.28 -32.76 -52.82
C PRO A 315 -22.22 -34.19 -53.39
N ALA A 316 -22.73 -35.16 -52.63
CA ALA A 316 -22.96 -36.51 -53.11
C ALA A 316 -24.04 -36.56 -54.20
N PRO A 317 -23.96 -37.48 -55.19
CA PRO A 317 -24.85 -37.52 -56.32
C PRO A 317 -26.28 -37.98 -55.92
N HIS A 318 -27.26 -37.28 -56.47
CA HIS A 318 -28.64 -37.60 -56.37
C HIS A 318 -29.00 -38.95 -56.91
N HIS A 319 -29.50 -39.85 -56.09
CA HIS A 319 -30.29 -41.01 -56.52
C HIS A 319 -31.74 -40.61 -56.49
N VAL A 320 -32.34 -40.56 -57.68
CA VAL A 320 -33.77 -40.37 -57.91
C VAL A 320 -34.47 -41.72 -57.74
N GLU A 321 -35.36 -41.82 -56.79
CA GLU A 321 -36.34 -42.90 -56.76
C GLU A 321 -37.74 -42.30 -56.55
N HIS A 322 -38.55 -42.46 -57.61
CA HIS A 322 -39.97 -42.18 -57.66
C HIS A 322 -40.80 -43.16 -56.81
N ARG A 323 -41.69 -42.69 -55.98
CA ARG A 323 -43.01 -43.30 -55.78
C ARG A 323 -43.94 -42.39 -54.98
N ALA A 324 -44.84 -41.89 -55.62
CA ALA A 324 -46.31 -41.88 -55.71
C ALA A 324 -47.12 -41.68 -54.39
N VAL A 325 -47.96 -40.63 -54.50
CA VAL A 325 -49.39 -40.58 -54.15
C VAL A 325 -49.85 -40.54 -52.69
N SER A 326 -50.27 -39.46 -52.30
CA SER A 326 -51.63 -38.78 -52.17
C SER A 326 -52.21 -38.75 -50.70
N PRO A 327 -53.21 -38.03 -50.46
CA PRO A 327 -53.26 -36.94 -49.50
C PRO A 327 -54.31 -37.17 -48.39
N THR A 328 -54.29 -36.33 -47.38
CA THR A 328 -55.51 -35.92 -46.63
C THR A 328 -55.09 -35.16 -45.37
N CYS A 329 -55.51 -34.02 -45.24
CA CYS A 329 -56.69 -33.40 -44.75
C CYS A 329 -56.56 -32.75 -43.36
N ARG A 330 -56.83 -31.46 -43.36
CA ARG A 330 -57.59 -30.71 -42.34
C ARG A 330 -57.00 -30.54 -40.95
N SER A 331 -56.86 -29.42 -40.49
CA SER A 331 -57.73 -28.29 -40.15
C SER A 331 -57.24 -27.66 -38.84
N GLN A 332 -57.31 -26.44 -38.88
CA GLN A 332 -57.92 -25.42 -38.01
C GLN A 332 -57.04 -24.83 -36.89
N GLN A 333 -56.75 -23.57 -37.09
CA GLN A 333 -57.44 -22.43 -36.44
C GLN A 333 -57.08 -22.33 -34.95
N ARG A 334 -56.70 -21.23 -34.40
CA ARG A 334 -57.14 -19.82 -34.32
C ARG A 334 -56.10 -19.09 -33.44
N VAL A 335 -55.54 -17.95 -33.81
CA VAL A 335 -56.00 -16.58 -33.56
C VAL A 335 -56.24 -16.25 -32.09
N VAL A 336 -55.62 -15.21 -31.65
CA VAL A 336 -56.08 -13.98 -30.96
C VAL A 336 -55.07 -13.48 -29.99
N HIS A 337 -54.39 -12.40 -30.29
CA HIS A 337 -54.62 -10.99 -29.93
C HIS A 337 -54.12 -10.52 -28.56
N GLN A 338 -53.38 -9.44 -28.67
CA GLN A 338 -53.47 -8.18 -27.90
C GLN A 338 -53.07 -8.23 -26.43
N GLY A 339 -52.37 -7.33 -25.95
CA GLY A 339 -52.30 -5.88 -25.97
C GLY A 339 -51.34 -5.38 -24.93
N SER A 340 -50.49 -4.49 -25.29
CA SER A 340 -50.59 -3.08 -24.95
C SER A 340 -50.63 -2.70 -23.46
N ARG A 341 -49.67 -1.99 -22.99
CA ARG A 341 -49.66 -0.64 -22.38
C ARG A 341 -48.52 -0.44 -21.40
N MET A 342 -47.62 0.45 -21.77
CA MET A 342 -47.29 1.71 -21.09
C MET A 342 -47.70 1.86 -19.63
N ARG A 343 -46.72 2.15 -18.75
CA ARG A 343 -46.80 3.36 -17.89
C ARG A 343 -45.39 3.79 -17.40
N ARG A 344 -45.15 5.05 -17.63
CA ARG A 344 -44.15 5.91 -16.98
C ARG A 344 -44.54 6.12 -15.51
N HIS A 345 -43.55 6.38 -14.69
CA HIS A 345 -43.43 7.45 -13.66
C HIS A 345 -42.04 7.28 -13.05
N ARG A 346 -41.13 8.24 -13.21
CA ARG A 346 -40.93 9.45 -12.41
C ARG A 346 -41.05 9.20 -10.89
N TRP A 347 -39.95 9.16 -10.21
CA TRP A 347 -39.41 10.20 -9.28
C TRP A 347 -37.94 9.97 -9.09
#